data_6edcb2d3f49f7bf18a0fad602ba57bc2
#
_entry.id   6edcb2d3f49f7bf18a0fad602ba57bc2
#
_cell.length_a   1.000
_cell.length_b   1.000
_cell.length_c   1.000
_cell.angle_alpha   90.00
_cell.angle_beta   90.00
_cell.angle_gamma   90.00
#
_symmetry.space_group_name_H-M   'P 1'
#
loop_
_entity.id
_entity.type
_entity.pdbx_description
1 polymer ?
#
loop_
_entity_poly.entity_id
_entity_poly.type
_entity_poly.pdbx_seq_one_letter_code
_entity_poly.pdbx_strand_id
1 'polypeptide(L)'
;MSTAYTVRVSIFTGEAMKSATEYASLAADGSGNAIWTVGAGIGKPVIKNGDGWDMGSTGLCLARVADKKFQISLVAGVSINASNFDFKFFWPKDWDKGEFLGKTDASFANPYGVLTTTSDLIEISDGGNLGLAEGKTLDLGGIYRFTIDVSGGTMAAVLTVEKVGEQELPPADITVNGTPMAQLDVDNYQLDLDLTQGQTL
;
A
#
# COMPACT_ATOMS: atom_id res chain seq x y z
N MET A 1 31.29 5.86 6.15
CA MET A 1 30.16 4.95 5.89
C MET A 1 29.26 5.65 4.91
N SER A 2 29.10 5.09 3.72
CA SER A 2 28.17 5.64 2.72
C SER A 2 26.80 5.02 2.98
N THR A 3 25.83 5.82 3.40
CA THR A 3 24.46 5.37 3.54
C THR A 3 23.82 5.46 2.16
N ALA A 4 23.55 4.34 1.52
CA ALA A 4 22.82 4.32 0.28
C ALA A 4 21.32 4.51 0.59
N TYR A 5 20.74 5.56 0.04
CA TYR A 5 19.29 5.79 0.08
C TYR A 5 18.70 5.39 -1.27
N THR A 6 17.76 4.45 -1.26
CA THR A 6 16.94 4.21 -2.45
C THR A 6 15.75 5.17 -2.42
N VAL A 7 15.74 6.13 -3.33
CA VAL A 7 14.59 7.01 -3.50
C VAL A 7 13.73 6.43 -4.61
N ARG A 8 12.57 5.89 -4.25
CA ARG A 8 11.58 5.46 -5.25
C ARG A 8 10.66 6.66 -5.53
N VAL A 9 10.71 7.17 -6.75
CA VAL A 9 9.81 8.22 -7.22
C VAL A 9 8.68 7.56 -7.99
N SER A 10 7.47 7.57 -7.43
CA SER A 10 6.26 7.21 -8.16
C SER A 10 5.76 8.44 -8.90
N ILE A 11 5.85 8.43 -10.22
CA ILE A 11 5.33 9.52 -11.05
C ILE A 11 3.88 9.20 -11.38
N PHE A 12 2.96 9.97 -10.82
CA PHE A 12 1.57 9.95 -11.22
C PHE A 12 1.33 11.04 -12.25
N THR A 13 0.69 10.70 -13.36
CA THR A 13 0.20 11.70 -14.32
C THR A 13 -1.10 12.29 -13.78
N GLY A 14 -1.05 13.53 -13.33
CA GLY A 14 -2.19 14.19 -12.67
C GLY A 14 -1.77 15.52 -12.06
N GLU A 15 -2.44 15.96 -11.00
CA GLU A 15 -2.01 17.13 -10.24
C GLU A 15 -0.58 16.95 -9.71
N ALA A 16 0.16 18.05 -9.61
CA ALA A 16 1.54 18.02 -9.11
C ALA A 16 1.61 17.25 -7.78
N MET A 17 2.58 16.35 -7.68
CA MET A 17 2.83 15.62 -6.44
C MET A 17 3.07 16.60 -5.29
N LYS A 18 2.33 16.43 -4.21
CA LYS A 18 2.59 17.16 -2.98
C LYS A 18 3.85 16.62 -2.31
N SER A 19 4.61 17.50 -1.67
CA SER A 19 5.74 17.08 -0.86
C SER A 19 5.30 16.21 0.33
N ALA A 20 6.20 15.44 0.89
CA ALA A 20 5.92 14.65 2.10
C ALA A 20 5.39 15.52 3.25
N THR A 21 5.86 16.78 3.35
CA THR A 21 5.39 17.75 4.34
C THR A 21 3.95 18.17 4.08
N GLU A 22 3.58 18.39 2.82
CA GLU A 22 2.19 18.72 2.45
C GLU A 22 1.24 17.58 2.73
N TYR A 23 1.64 16.32 2.43
CA TYR A 23 0.85 15.14 2.79
C TYR A 23 0.70 14.98 4.30
N ALA A 24 1.77 15.19 5.06
CA ALA A 24 1.71 15.13 6.51
C ALA A 24 0.78 16.23 7.09
N SER A 25 0.81 17.43 6.51
CA SER A 25 -0.08 18.54 6.88
C SER A 25 -1.55 18.20 6.59
N LEU A 26 -1.84 17.67 5.40
CA LEU A 26 -3.20 17.24 5.03
C LEU A 26 -3.73 16.13 5.93
N ALA A 27 -2.84 15.22 6.37
CA ALA A 27 -3.19 14.17 7.32
C ALA A 27 -3.44 14.69 8.73
N ALA A 28 -2.70 15.74 9.13
CA ALA A 28 -2.79 16.32 10.47
C ALA A 28 -4.01 17.22 10.66
N ASP A 29 -4.44 17.92 9.60
CA ASP A 29 -5.54 18.89 9.69
C ASP A 29 -6.93 18.26 9.61
N GLY A 30 -7.01 16.95 9.32
CA GLY A 30 -8.29 16.25 9.17
C GLY A 30 -9.17 16.79 8.05
N SER A 31 -8.58 17.57 7.12
CA SER A 31 -9.32 18.27 6.05
C SER A 31 -9.99 17.33 5.04
N GLY A 32 -9.68 16.03 5.10
CA GLY A 32 -10.24 15.04 4.19
C GLY A 32 -9.69 15.12 2.77
N ASN A 33 -8.54 15.78 2.58
CA ASN A 33 -7.90 15.89 1.28
C ASN A 33 -6.98 14.71 0.94
N ALA A 34 -6.90 13.71 1.81
CA ALA A 34 -6.07 12.53 1.61
C ALA A 34 -6.79 11.27 2.09
N ILE A 35 -6.79 10.23 1.27
CA ILE A 35 -7.21 8.89 1.66
C ILE A 35 -5.97 8.12 2.08
N TRP A 36 -6.09 7.37 3.18
CA TRP A 36 -5.03 6.54 3.74
C TRP A 36 -5.43 5.08 3.68
N THR A 37 -4.44 4.20 3.60
CA THR A 37 -4.63 2.76 3.77
C THR A 37 -3.78 2.25 4.90
N VAL A 38 -4.34 1.36 5.71
CA VAL A 38 -3.71 0.73 6.87
C VAL A 38 -4.14 -0.72 6.93
N GLY A 39 -3.23 -1.62 7.24
CA GLY A 39 -3.53 -3.04 7.39
C GLY A 39 -2.33 -3.94 7.16
N ALA A 40 -2.59 -5.22 7.10
CA ALA A 40 -1.61 -6.27 6.89
C ALA A 40 -1.40 -6.58 5.40
N GLY A 41 -0.20 -7.00 5.04
CA GLY A 41 0.16 -7.38 3.67
C GLY A 41 0.40 -6.21 2.73
N ILE A 42 0.56 -4.99 3.24
CA ILE A 42 0.96 -3.80 2.48
C ILE A 42 2.08 -3.05 3.18
N GLY A 43 2.92 -2.33 2.44
CA GLY A 43 4.09 -1.66 3.01
C GLY A 43 4.58 -0.42 2.26
N LYS A 44 5.59 0.27 2.83
CA LYS A 44 6.20 1.53 2.35
C LYS A 44 7.74 1.48 2.42
N PRO A 45 8.42 1.31 1.35
CA PRO A 45 8.04 0.84 0.00
C PRO A 45 7.83 -0.66 -0.08
N VAL A 46 8.22 -1.41 0.95
CA VAL A 46 8.13 -2.87 1.03
C VAL A 46 7.21 -3.30 2.17
N ILE A 47 6.64 -4.50 2.07
CA ILE A 47 5.62 -5.00 3.00
C ILE A 47 6.09 -4.90 4.45
N LYS A 48 7.30 -5.35 4.77
CA LYS A 48 7.84 -5.31 6.16
C LYS A 48 7.97 -3.90 6.76
N ASN A 49 7.98 -2.86 5.93
CA ASN A 49 8.09 -1.48 6.40
C ASN A 49 6.75 -0.86 6.79
N GLY A 50 5.66 -1.57 6.59
CA GLY A 50 4.34 -1.03 6.87
C GLY A 50 3.30 -2.09 7.17
N ASP A 51 3.73 -3.35 7.26
CA ASP A 51 2.83 -4.48 7.51
C ASP A 51 2.29 -4.44 8.93
N GLY A 52 1.03 -4.09 9.05
CA GLY A 52 0.32 -4.05 10.33
C GLY A 52 -0.78 -3.00 10.41
N TRP A 53 -1.58 -3.14 11.46
CA TRP A 53 -2.74 -2.31 11.76
C TRP A 53 -2.38 -1.11 12.67
N ASP A 54 -1.25 -0.46 12.41
CA ASP A 54 -0.85 0.75 13.13
C ASP A 54 -1.09 2.00 12.27
N MET A 55 -2.18 2.68 12.55
CA MET A 55 -2.59 3.92 11.88
C MET A 55 -1.48 4.99 11.92
N GLY A 56 -0.71 5.04 12.98
CA GLY A 56 0.36 6.04 13.18
C GLY A 56 1.53 5.83 12.23
N SER A 57 2.07 4.62 12.20
CA SER A 57 3.35 4.30 11.56
C SER A 57 3.21 3.65 10.18
N THR A 58 2.16 2.88 9.93
CA THR A 58 2.05 2.04 8.73
C THR A 58 1.19 2.61 7.61
N GLY A 59 0.42 3.66 7.87
CA GLY A 59 -0.49 4.23 6.87
C GLY A 59 0.21 4.70 5.60
N LEU A 60 -0.31 4.29 4.46
CA LEU A 60 0.07 4.79 3.13
C LEU A 60 -0.94 5.84 2.67
N CYS A 61 -0.44 6.93 2.09
CA CYS A 61 -1.29 8.00 1.55
C CYS A 61 -1.52 7.78 0.05
N LEU A 62 -2.78 7.82 -0.37
CA LEU A 62 -3.14 7.80 -1.78
C LEU A 62 -2.92 9.19 -2.39
N ALA A 63 -2.39 9.23 -3.61
CA ALA A 63 -2.25 10.46 -4.37
C ALA A 63 -3.61 10.89 -4.93
N ARG A 64 -3.95 12.17 -4.79
CA ARG A 64 -5.09 12.75 -5.49
C ARG A 64 -4.68 13.00 -6.95
N VAL A 65 -5.25 12.25 -7.88
CA VAL A 65 -4.91 12.30 -9.31
C VAL A 65 -5.90 13.12 -10.13
N ALA A 66 -7.09 13.33 -9.60
CA ALA A 66 -8.12 14.20 -10.18
C ALA A 66 -9.07 14.67 -9.08
N ASP A 67 -10.01 15.55 -9.42
CA ASP A 67 -11.05 15.88 -8.46
C ASP A 67 -11.80 14.61 -8.03
N LYS A 68 -11.88 14.41 -6.70
CA LYS A 68 -12.56 13.25 -6.08
C LYS A 68 -12.03 11.87 -6.49
N LYS A 69 -10.80 11.79 -7.04
CA LYS A 69 -10.14 10.52 -7.38
C LYS A 69 -8.78 10.40 -6.74
N PHE A 70 -8.57 9.26 -6.09
CA PHE A 70 -7.36 8.97 -5.32
C PHE A 70 -6.78 7.64 -5.76
N GLN A 71 -5.45 7.57 -5.87
CA GLN A 71 -4.75 6.38 -6.37
C GLN A 71 -3.55 6.01 -5.53
N ILE A 72 -3.29 4.71 -5.46
CA ILE A 72 -2.01 4.14 -5.05
C ILE A 72 -1.68 2.99 -5.99
N SER A 73 -0.40 2.87 -6.38
CA SER A 73 0.10 1.72 -7.13
C SER A 73 1.00 0.89 -6.23
N LEU A 74 0.71 -0.40 -6.15
CA LEU A 74 1.42 -1.36 -5.31
C LEU A 74 1.96 -2.48 -6.19
N VAL A 75 3.16 -2.98 -5.86
CA VAL A 75 3.82 -4.08 -6.59
C VAL A 75 3.61 -5.37 -5.80
N ALA A 76 3.02 -6.37 -6.43
CA ALA A 76 2.77 -7.66 -5.81
C ALA A 76 4.09 -8.39 -5.49
N GLY A 77 4.23 -8.82 -4.24
CA GLY A 77 5.46 -9.40 -3.68
C GLY A 77 6.46 -8.35 -3.18
N VAL A 78 6.21 -7.05 -3.39
CA VAL A 78 7.08 -5.94 -2.92
C VAL A 78 6.35 -5.08 -1.89
N SER A 79 5.32 -4.36 -2.32
CA SER A 79 4.56 -3.43 -1.49
C SER A 79 3.12 -3.89 -1.21
N ILE A 80 2.70 -4.99 -1.82
CA ILE A 80 1.49 -5.72 -1.48
C ILE A 80 1.77 -7.22 -1.57
N ASN A 81 1.27 -8.01 -0.60
CA ASN A 81 1.39 -9.45 -0.65
C ASN A 81 0.55 -10.02 -1.81
N ALA A 82 1.14 -10.92 -2.60
CA ALA A 82 0.47 -11.45 -3.79
C ALA A 82 -0.66 -12.44 -3.49
N SER A 83 -0.63 -13.10 -2.34
CA SER A 83 -1.54 -14.19 -1.99
C SER A 83 -2.38 -13.95 -0.73
N ASN A 84 -2.04 -12.92 0.06
CA ASN A 84 -2.75 -12.63 1.30
C ASN A 84 -2.51 -11.20 1.75
N PHE A 85 -3.56 -10.42 1.85
CA PHE A 85 -3.55 -9.10 2.46
C PHE A 85 -4.90 -8.81 3.10
N ASP A 86 -4.88 -7.92 4.07
CA ASP A 86 -6.05 -7.46 4.80
C ASP A 86 -5.82 -6.01 5.22
N PHE A 87 -6.43 -5.06 4.52
CA PHE A 87 -6.27 -3.64 4.78
C PHE A 87 -7.54 -2.85 4.51
N LYS A 88 -7.60 -1.63 5.00
CA LYS A 88 -8.75 -0.72 4.84
C LYS A 88 -8.32 0.64 4.34
N PHE A 89 -9.29 1.40 3.84
CA PHE A 89 -9.14 2.81 3.52
C PHE A 89 -9.78 3.70 4.57
N PHE A 90 -9.16 4.86 4.77
CA PHE A 90 -9.56 5.86 5.77
C PHE A 90 -9.51 7.27 5.20
N TRP A 91 -10.48 8.08 5.61
CA TRP A 91 -10.49 9.50 5.32
C TRP A 91 -11.23 10.26 6.45
N PRO A 92 -10.66 10.96 7.35
CA PRO A 92 -9.24 11.11 7.66
C PRO A 92 -8.63 9.84 8.25
N LYS A 93 -7.38 9.92 8.64
CA LYS A 93 -6.63 8.84 9.31
C LYS A 93 -7.07 8.74 10.79
N ASP A 94 -8.26 8.19 11.02
CA ASP A 94 -8.92 8.12 12.32
C ASP A 94 -9.78 6.84 12.37
N TRP A 95 -9.56 6.00 13.37
CA TRP A 95 -10.29 4.75 13.56
C TRP A 95 -11.78 4.96 13.82
N ASP A 96 -12.13 6.03 14.52
CA ASP A 96 -13.52 6.25 14.97
C ASP A 96 -14.40 6.95 13.92
N LYS A 97 -13.79 7.62 12.94
CA LYS A 97 -14.50 8.54 12.05
C LYS A 97 -14.11 8.44 10.57
N GLY A 98 -13.08 7.68 10.27
CA GLY A 98 -12.46 7.70 8.95
C GLY A 98 -12.71 6.46 8.09
N GLU A 99 -13.31 5.43 8.61
CA GLU A 99 -13.40 4.14 7.93
C GLU A 99 -14.34 4.15 6.73
N PHE A 100 -13.89 3.57 5.62
CA PHE A 100 -14.76 3.12 4.54
C PHE A 100 -15.19 1.69 4.83
N LEU A 101 -16.49 1.44 4.85
CA LEU A 101 -17.10 0.12 5.06
C LEU A 101 -17.54 -0.50 3.74
N GLY A 102 -17.74 -1.82 3.70
CA GLY A 102 -18.27 -2.53 2.53
C GLY A 102 -19.79 -2.40 2.40
N LYS A 103 -20.47 -2.08 3.48
CA LYS A 103 -21.92 -1.80 3.48
C LYS A 103 -22.29 -0.87 4.63
N THR A 104 -23.47 -0.26 4.52
CA THR A 104 -24.07 0.46 5.65
C THR A 104 -24.53 -0.54 6.70
N ASP A 105 -23.98 -0.47 7.92
CA ASP A 105 -24.35 -1.31 9.04
C ASP A 105 -24.49 -0.46 10.31
N ALA A 106 -25.60 -0.64 11.02
CA ALA A 106 -25.87 0.09 12.26
C ALA A 106 -24.92 -0.27 13.42
N SER A 107 -24.20 -1.39 13.29
CA SER A 107 -23.19 -1.83 14.29
C SER A 107 -21.88 -1.01 14.17
N PHE A 108 -21.63 -0.36 13.05
CA PHE A 108 -20.51 0.54 12.87
C PHE A 108 -20.95 1.98 13.13
N ALA A 109 -20.52 2.54 14.23
CA ALA A 109 -20.83 3.92 14.57
C ALA A 109 -20.08 4.87 13.61
N ASN A 110 -20.84 5.63 12.81
CA ASN A 110 -20.35 6.70 11.95
C ASN A 110 -19.30 6.31 10.89
N PRO A 111 -19.61 5.41 9.92
CA PRO A 111 -18.71 5.19 8.81
C PRO A 111 -18.47 6.51 8.07
N TYR A 112 -17.24 6.78 7.67
CA TYR A 112 -16.96 7.92 6.81
C TYR A 112 -17.58 7.72 5.43
N GLY A 113 -17.58 6.50 4.92
CA GLY A 113 -18.15 6.17 3.63
C GLY A 113 -18.44 4.69 3.45
N VAL A 114 -19.05 4.37 2.32
CA VAL A 114 -19.28 3.01 1.84
C VAL A 114 -18.52 2.81 0.54
N LEU A 115 -17.71 1.77 0.49
CA LEU A 115 -16.86 1.41 -0.63
C LEU A 115 -17.39 0.14 -1.30
N THR A 116 -17.61 0.21 -2.60
CA THR A 116 -17.89 -0.95 -3.44
C THR A 116 -16.73 -1.18 -4.40
N THR A 117 -16.61 -2.37 -4.98
CA THR A 117 -15.60 -2.65 -5.99
C THR A 117 -16.20 -3.10 -7.31
N THR A 118 -15.55 -2.71 -8.40
CA THR A 118 -15.81 -3.22 -9.75
C THR A 118 -14.77 -4.27 -10.17
N SER A 119 -13.76 -4.53 -9.34
CA SER A 119 -12.72 -5.50 -9.62
C SER A 119 -13.16 -6.91 -9.22
N ASP A 120 -12.84 -7.88 -10.06
CA ASP A 120 -13.02 -9.31 -9.77
C ASP A 120 -11.85 -9.93 -8.98
N LEU A 121 -10.79 -9.15 -8.76
CA LEU A 121 -9.60 -9.55 -7.98
C LEU A 121 -9.78 -9.36 -6.49
N ILE A 122 -10.61 -8.41 -6.09
CA ILE A 122 -10.69 -7.91 -4.71
C ILE A 122 -12.11 -8.09 -4.19
N GLU A 123 -12.21 -8.55 -2.96
CA GLU A 123 -13.45 -8.48 -2.19
C GLU A 123 -13.34 -7.43 -1.08
N ILE A 124 -14.48 -6.88 -0.71
CA ILE A 124 -14.60 -5.94 0.41
C ILE A 124 -15.56 -6.54 1.41
N SER A 125 -15.07 -6.82 2.62
CA SER A 125 -15.92 -7.28 3.72
C SER A 125 -16.91 -6.20 4.17
N ASP A 126 -17.95 -6.60 4.89
CA ASP A 126 -18.92 -5.66 5.46
C ASP A 126 -18.24 -4.56 6.31
N GLY A 127 -17.21 -4.94 7.06
CA GLY A 127 -16.39 -4.03 7.85
C GLY A 127 -15.40 -3.18 7.05
N GLY A 128 -15.35 -3.33 5.71
CA GLY A 128 -14.51 -2.52 4.83
C GLY A 128 -13.09 -3.06 4.62
N ASN A 129 -12.74 -4.22 5.17
CA ASN A 129 -11.46 -4.84 4.88
C ASN A 129 -11.41 -5.31 3.43
N LEU A 130 -10.32 -5.00 2.76
CA LEU A 130 -10.01 -5.47 1.41
C LEU A 130 -9.19 -6.74 1.51
N GLY A 131 -9.62 -7.77 0.79
CA GLY A 131 -8.90 -9.02 0.61
C GLY A 131 -8.92 -9.46 -0.85
N LEU A 132 -8.26 -10.55 -1.16
CA LEU A 132 -8.39 -11.20 -2.46
C LEU A 132 -9.74 -11.89 -2.56
N ALA A 133 -10.40 -11.77 -3.70
CA ALA A 133 -11.59 -12.56 -3.99
C ALA A 133 -11.24 -14.06 -4.03
N GLU A 134 -12.22 -14.91 -3.75
CA GLU A 134 -12.02 -16.36 -3.65
C GLU A 134 -11.27 -16.94 -4.87
N GLY A 135 -10.22 -17.69 -4.61
CA GLY A 135 -9.39 -18.33 -5.63
C GLY A 135 -8.51 -17.37 -6.46
N LYS A 136 -8.44 -16.10 -6.09
CA LYS A 136 -7.61 -15.10 -6.78
C LYS A 136 -6.25 -14.93 -6.11
N THR A 137 -5.26 -14.56 -6.92
CA THR A 137 -3.94 -14.11 -6.50
C THR A 137 -3.51 -12.96 -7.39
N LEU A 138 -2.59 -12.13 -6.91
CA LEU A 138 -1.92 -11.16 -7.75
C LEU A 138 -0.71 -11.82 -8.41
N ASP A 139 -0.39 -11.42 -9.65
CA ASP A 139 0.83 -11.87 -10.32
C ASP A 139 2.04 -11.23 -9.64
N LEU A 140 3.01 -12.03 -9.21
CA LEU A 140 4.26 -11.53 -8.63
C LEU A 140 4.96 -10.55 -9.60
N GLY A 141 5.39 -9.40 -9.08
CA GLY A 141 5.94 -8.32 -9.87
C GLY A 141 4.89 -7.46 -10.59
N GLY A 142 3.63 -7.88 -10.62
CA GLY A 142 2.55 -7.09 -11.20
C GLY A 142 2.36 -5.77 -10.43
N ILE A 143 2.23 -4.67 -11.16
CA ILE A 143 1.94 -3.35 -10.61
C ILE A 143 0.42 -3.16 -10.64
N TYR A 144 -0.20 -3.16 -9.47
CA TYR A 144 -1.64 -3.01 -9.31
C TYR A 144 -1.98 -1.60 -8.83
N ARG A 145 -2.83 -0.93 -9.59
CA ARG A 145 -3.34 0.41 -9.29
C ARG A 145 -4.71 0.31 -8.64
N PHE A 146 -4.79 0.83 -7.43
CA PHE A 146 -6.03 0.99 -6.67
C PHE A 146 -6.51 2.42 -6.84
N THR A 147 -7.70 2.60 -7.40
CA THR A 147 -8.31 3.92 -7.60
C THR A 147 -9.60 4.00 -6.81
N ILE A 148 -9.72 4.98 -5.93
CA ILE A 148 -10.96 5.30 -5.22
C ILE A 148 -11.58 6.53 -5.86
N ASP A 149 -12.80 6.39 -6.34
CA ASP A 149 -13.63 7.46 -6.89
C ASP A 149 -14.74 7.78 -5.90
N VAL A 150 -14.72 9.00 -5.35
CA VAL A 150 -15.76 9.52 -4.45
C VAL A 150 -16.63 10.58 -5.13
N SER A 151 -16.69 10.59 -6.46
CA SER A 151 -17.51 11.55 -7.24
C SER A 151 -19.00 11.44 -6.91
N GLY A 152 -19.47 10.23 -6.57
CA GLY A 152 -20.85 9.98 -6.10
C GLY A 152 -21.08 10.32 -4.62
N GLY A 153 -20.07 10.86 -3.93
CA GLY A 153 -20.05 11.04 -2.48
C GLY A 153 -19.38 9.86 -1.78
N THR A 154 -18.99 10.06 -0.51
CA THR A 154 -18.30 9.04 0.28
C THR A 154 -19.15 7.80 0.53
N MET A 155 -20.47 7.96 0.64
CA MET A 155 -21.42 6.84 0.82
C MET A 155 -21.67 6.04 -0.46
N ALA A 156 -21.05 6.42 -1.58
CA ALA A 156 -21.12 5.74 -2.87
C ALA A 156 -19.73 5.70 -3.53
N ALA A 157 -18.70 5.47 -2.73
CA ALA A 157 -17.33 5.37 -3.21
C ALA A 157 -17.14 4.06 -4.00
N VAL A 158 -16.33 4.13 -5.07
CA VAL A 158 -16.05 2.99 -5.95
C VAL A 158 -14.55 2.74 -6.00
N LEU A 159 -14.14 1.51 -5.68
CA LEU A 159 -12.78 1.03 -5.87
C LEU A 159 -12.66 0.32 -7.22
N THR A 160 -11.69 0.75 -8.01
CA THR A 160 -11.21 0.01 -9.19
C THR A 160 -9.81 -0.48 -8.93
N VAL A 161 -9.53 -1.73 -9.26
CA VAL A 161 -8.18 -2.31 -9.18
C VAL A 161 -7.82 -2.87 -10.55
N GLU A 162 -6.69 -2.44 -11.08
CA GLU A 162 -6.22 -2.85 -12.40
C GLU A 162 -4.71 -3.12 -12.40
N LYS A 163 -4.27 -4.14 -13.12
CA LYS A 163 -2.85 -4.37 -13.39
C LYS A 163 -2.40 -3.40 -14.48
N VAL A 164 -1.48 -2.49 -14.14
CA VAL A 164 -1.04 -1.41 -15.04
C VAL A 164 0.38 -1.60 -15.57
N GLY A 165 1.07 -2.63 -15.12
CA GLY A 165 2.43 -2.94 -15.56
C GLY A 165 3.04 -4.08 -14.79
N GLU A 166 4.33 -4.27 -15.00
CA GLU A 166 5.14 -5.27 -14.31
C GLU A 166 6.48 -4.67 -13.90
N GLN A 167 7.00 -5.10 -12.77
CA GLN A 167 8.34 -4.83 -12.28
C GLN A 167 9.09 -6.15 -12.22
N GLU A 168 10.31 -6.17 -12.75
CA GLU A 168 11.20 -7.31 -12.56
C GLU A 168 11.53 -7.42 -11.06
N LEU A 169 11.29 -8.60 -10.51
CA LEU A 169 11.66 -8.89 -9.13
C LEU A 169 13.11 -9.36 -9.09
N PRO A 170 13.88 -9.02 -8.04
CA PRO A 170 15.21 -9.56 -7.86
C PRO A 170 15.13 -11.10 -7.78
N PRO A 171 16.18 -11.81 -8.24
CA PRO A 171 16.22 -13.26 -8.14
C PRO A 171 16.07 -13.70 -6.67
N ALA A 172 15.34 -14.80 -6.46
CA ALA A 172 15.06 -15.33 -5.13
C ALA A 172 16.32 -15.72 -4.34
N ASP A 173 17.39 -16.04 -5.07
CA ASP A 173 18.66 -16.51 -4.49
C ASP A 173 19.82 -15.58 -4.88
N ILE A 174 20.07 -14.57 -4.07
CA ILE A 174 21.29 -13.77 -4.18
C ILE A 174 22.35 -14.42 -3.30
N THR A 175 23.51 -14.67 -3.86
CA THR A 175 24.66 -15.21 -3.12
C THR A 175 25.85 -14.27 -3.22
N VAL A 176 26.64 -14.21 -2.15
CA VAL A 176 27.99 -13.58 -2.17
C VAL A 176 29.02 -14.67 -1.92
N ASN A 177 29.89 -14.87 -2.88
CA ASN A 177 30.89 -15.95 -2.83
C ASN A 177 30.28 -17.34 -2.54
N GLY A 178 29.10 -17.62 -3.08
CA GLY A 178 28.37 -18.87 -2.88
C GLY A 178 27.62 -18.99 -1.55
N THR A 179 27.67 -17.98 -0.68
CA THR A 179 26.92 -17.95 0.57
C THR A 179 25.57 -17.22 0.29
N PRO A 180 24.44 -17.88 0.52
CA PRO A 180 23.15 -17.26 0.33
C PRO A 180 22.95 -16.05 1.25
N MET A 181 22.41 -14.95 0.70
CA MET A 181 21.95 -13.83 1.49
C MET A 181 20.56 -14.13 2.04
N ALA A 182 20.32 -13.77 3.29
CA ALA A 182 18.97 -13.81 3.83
C ALA A 182 18.13 -12.73 3.16
N GLN A 183 17.09 -13.13 2.46
CA GLN A 183 16.12 -12.20 1.92
C GLN A 183 15.28 -11.66 3.09
N LEU A 184 15.37 -10.35 3.33
CA LEU A 184 14.57 -9.66 4.33
C LEU A 184 13.20 -9.26 3.74
N ASP A 185 13.23 -8.86 2.48
CA ASP A 185 12.07 -8.58 1.64
C ASP A 185 12.54 -8.58 0.18
N VAL A 186 11.66 -8.33 -0.79
CA VAL A 186 12.00 -8.47 -2.23
C VAL A 186 13.09 -7.52 -2.72
N ASP A 187 13.36 -6.43 -2.01
CA ASP A 187 14.36 -5.43 -2.39
C ASP A 187 15.57 -5.42 -1.44
N ASN A 188 15.51 -6.14 -0.32
CA ASN A 188 16.53 -6.09 0.70
C ASN A 188 17.04 -7.49 1.05
N TYR A 189 18.32 -7.67 0.88
CA TYR A 189 19.04 -8.86 1.23
C TYR A 189 20.12 -8.52 2.26
N GLN A 190 20.27 -9.37 3.25
CA GLN A 190 21.27 -9.22 4.28
C GLN A 190 22.18 -10.45 4.31
N LEU A 191 23.47 -10.19 4.37
CA LEU A 191 24.47 -11.20 4.67
C LEU A 191 25.37 -10.64 5.77
N ASP A 192 25.32 -11.25 6.93
CA ASP A 192 26.25 -10.97 8.00
C ASP A 192 27.54 -11.74 7.74
N LEU A 193 28.58 -11.01 7.39
CA LEU A 193 29.91 -11.56 7.12
C LEU A 193 30.86 -11.21 8.26
N ASP A 194 31.40 -12.25 8.92
CA ASP A 194 32.55 -12.10 9.77
C ASP A 194 33.81 -11.97 8.88
N LEU A 195 34.13 -10.72 8.51
CA LEU A 195 35.35 -10.43 7.77
C LEU A 195 36.53 -10.40 8.74
N THR A 196 37.43 -11.38 8.62
CA THR A 196 38.72 -11.34 9.29
C THR A 196 39.65 -10.37 8.57
N GLN A 197 40.64 -9.85 9.30
CA GLN A 197 41.59 -8.88 8.77
C GLN A 197 42.25 -9.40 7.47
N GLY A 198 42.09 -8.65 6.38
CA GLY A 198 42.62 -8.97 5.05
C GLY A 198 41.63 -9.60 4.08
N GLN A 199 40.37 -9.84 4.48
CA GLN A 199 39.33 -10.24 3.56
C GLN A 199 38.62 -8.98 2.98
N THR A 200 38.40 -9.00 1.68
CA THR A 200 37.62 -7.99 0.96
C THR A 200 36.40 -8.65 0.28
N LEU A 201 35.33 -7.95 0.19
CA LEU A 201 34.14 -8.32 -0.61
C LEU A 201 34.47 -8.21 -2.10
#